data_043ee08678ded529c08863fe91887c8e
#
_entry.id   043ee08678ded529c08863fe91887c8e
#
_cell.length_a   1.000
_cell.length_b   1.000
_cell.length_c   1.000
_cell.angle_alpha   90.00
_cell.angle_beta   90.00
_cell.angle_gamma   90.00
#
_symmetry.space_group_name_H-M   'P 1'
#
loop_
_entity.id
_entity.type
_entity.pdbx_description
1 polymer ?
#
loop_
_entity_poly.entity_id
_entity_poly.type
_entity_poly.pdbx_seq_one_letter_code
_entity_poly.pdbx_strand_id
1 'polypeptide(L)'
;MAQNSRPVFRSPSLEQETVEELSRRLLEITAQLNASNRSLQHLQQERTEMLANLSHDLRAPLTAIRSAVDYLTSGQSLSAQDIEGALTLIDHRTGTLEHLIRDMYELFTLEDPSHAFSFQELDAPAFLEEYFYTALPDSHYAGHLLCLSVSQDLHATLFADPGKLIRILDNLLSNA
;
A
#
# COMPACT_ATOMS: atom_id res chain seq x y z
N MET A 1 16.53 -73.67 41.78
CA MET A 1 16.27 -73.53 40.32
C MET A 1 15.54 -72.20 40.14
N ALA A 2 16.27 -71.15 39.80
CA ALA A 2 15.70 -69.83 39.54
C ALA A 2 15.61 -69.64 38.01
N GLN A 3 14.37 -69.58 37.51
CA GLN A 3 14.09 -69.25 36.09
C GLN A 3 14.27 -67.78 35.90
N ASN A 4 15.29 -67.43 35.13
CA ASN A 4 15.63 -66.09 34.74
C ASN A 4 14.75 -65.71 33.51
N SER A 5 13.60 -65.07 33.75
CA SER A 5 12.72 -64.53 32.70
C SER A 5 13.32 -63.23 32.15
N ARG A 6 14.02 -63.30 31.03
CA ARG A 6 14.46 -62.12 30.28
C ARG A 6 13.22 -61.37 29.73
N PRO A 7 13.10 -60.05 29.87
CA PRO A 7 12.04 -59.31 29.23
C PRO A 7 12.22 -59.37 27.73
N VAL A 8 11.22 -59.89 27.02
CA VAL A 8 11.15 -59.86 25.56
C VAL A 8 10.78 -58.44 25.16
N PHE A 9 11.77 -57.64 24.77
CA PHE A 9 11.55 -56.40 24.03
C PHE A 9 10.92 -56.76 22.68
N ARG A 10 9.60 -56.59 22.55
CA ARG A 10 8.93 -56.62 21.26
C ARG A 10 9.29 -55.28 20.56
N SER A 11 10.12 -55.36 19.50
CA SER A 11 10.27 -54.26 18.57
C SER A 11 8.89 -53.91 18.00
N PRO A 12 8.50 -52.61 17.90
CA PRO A 12 7.29 -52.24 17.21
C PRO A 12 7.30 -52.86 15.80
N SER A 13 6.16 -53.43 15.38
CA SER A 13 6.06 -54.01 14.06
C SER A 13 6.27 -52.91 12.99
N LEU A 14 6.91 -53.25 11.86
CA LEU A 14 7.10 -52.31 10.73
C LEU A 14 5.81 -51.57 10.34
N GLU A 15 4.65 -52.20 10.54
CA GLU A 15 3.33 -51.63 10.30
C GLU A 15 2.97 -50.50 11.32
N GLN A 16 3.36 -50.64 12.59
CA GLN A 16 3.14 -49.61 13.61
C GLN A 16 4.02 -48.38 13.37
N GLU A 17 5.26 -48.60 12.97
CA GLU A 17 6.22 -47.54 12.62
C GLU A 17 5.74 -46.75 11.39
N THR A 18 5.16 -47.42 10.38
CA THR A 18 4.59 -46.76 9.19
C THR A 18 3.31 -45.98 9.51
N VAL A 19 2.45 -46.47 10.41
CA VAL A 19 1.22 -45.75 10.83
C VAL A 19 1.57 -44.53 11.64
N GLU A 20 2.53 -44.58 12.55
CA GLU A 20 2.99 -43.43 13.34
C GLU A 20 3.60 -42.34 12.45
N GLU A 21 4.46 -42.73 11.49
CA GLU A 21 5.04 -41.76 10.53
C GLU A 21 3.99 -41.12 9.65
N LEU A 22 3.01 -41.89 9.18
CA LEU A 22 1.91 -41.35 8.37
C LEU A 22 1.03 -40.40 9.20
N SER A 23 0.74 -40.75 10.45
CA SER A 23 -0.01 -39.88 11.37
C SER A 23 0.71 -38.58 11.65
N ARG A 24 2.02 -38.62 11.86
CA ARG A 24 2.86 -37.43 12.04
C ARG A 24 2.81 -36.51 10.81
N ARG A 25 2.98 -37.05 9.61
CA ARG A 25 2.89 -36.31 8.35
C ARG A 25 1.51 -35.67 8.15
N LEU A 26 0.45 -36.38 8.47
CA LEU A 26 -0.91 -35.84 8.41
C LEU A 26 -1.09 -34.65 9.36
N LEU A 27 -0.59 -34.74 10.58
CA LEU A 27 -0.62 -33.63 11.53
C LEU A 27 0.19 -32.42 11.04
N GLU A 28 1.38 -32.64 10.48
CA GLU A 28 2.21 -31.60 9.90
C GLU A 28 1.50 -30.90 8.73
N ILE A 29 0.95 -31.67 7.78
CA ILE A 29 0.21 -31.11 6.63
C ILE A 29 -1.03 -30.35 7.09
N THR A 30 -1.76 -30.89 8.07
CA THR A 30 -2.94 -30.24 8.62
C THR A 30 -2.57 -28.91 9.31
N ALA A 31 -1.46 -28.89 10.05
CA ALA A 31 -0.97 -27.68 10.70
C ALA A 31 -0.55 -26.61 9.65
N GLN A 32 0.17 -27.03 8.58
CA GLN A 32 0.56 -26.15 7.48
C GLN A 32 -0.67 -25.60 6.74
N LEU A 33 -1.65 -26.45 6.44
CA LEU A 33 -2.90 -26.06 5.78
C LEU A 33 -3.68 -25.04 6.62
N ASN A 34 -3.79 -25.29 7.94
CA ASN A 34 -4.44 -24.37 8.86
C ASN A 34 -3.71 -23.02 8.95
N ALA A 35 -2.37 -23.03 8.98
CA ALA A 35 -1.58 -21.81 8.95
C ALA A 35 -1.78 -21.02 7.65
N SER A 36 -1.74 -21.70 6.50
CA SER A 36 -1.99 -21.10 5.19
C SER A 36 -3.40 -20.52 5.08
N ASN A 37 -4.42 -21.25 5.55
CA ASN A 37 -5.80 -20.77 5.56
C ASN A 37 -5.97 -19.51 6.43
N ARG A 38 -5.34 -19.46 7.60
CA ARG A 38 -5.36 -18.26 8.46
C ARG A 38 -4.71 -17.06 7.77
N SER A 39 -3.58 -17.28 7.11
CA SER A 39 -2.91 -16.23 6.35
C SER A 39 -3.77 -15.71 5.20
N LEU A 40 -4.42 -16.61 4.45
CA LEU A 40 -5.35 -16.22 3.38
C LEU A 40 -6.56 -15.44 3.92
N GLN A 41 -7.14 -15.86 5.05
CA GLN A 41 -8.24 -15.14 5.68
C GLN A 41 -7.82 -13.74 6.12
N HIS A 42 -6.64 -13.59 6.69
CA HIS A 42 -6.09 -12.28 7.08
C HIS A 42 -5.94 -11.36 5.87
N LEU A 43 -5.31 -11.84 4.80
CA LEU A 43 -5.17 -11.08 3.55
C LEU A 43 -6.52 -10.69 2.94
N GLN A 44 -7.50 -11.57 2.96
CA GLN A 44 -8.85 -11.26 2.49
C GLN A 44 -9.53 -10.19 3.35
N GLN A 45 -9.34 -10.23 4.65
CA GLN A 45 -9.89 -9.24 5.57
C GLN A 45 -9.24 -7.88 5.34
N GLU A 46 -7.91 -7.81 5.28
CA GLU A 46 -7.17 -6.57 4.97
C GLU A 46 -7.63 -5.96 3.65
N ARG A 47 -7.78 -6.78 2.60
CA ARG A 47 -8.30 -6.33 1.30
C ARG A 47 -9.72 -5.78 1.39
N THR A 48 -10.59 -6.41 2.19
CA THR A 48 -11.96 -5.97 2.37
C THR A 48 -12.03 -4.65 3.12
N GLU A 49 -11.23 -4.50 4.18
CA GLU A 49 -11.11 -3.26 4.95
C GLU A 49 -10.56 -2.12 4.10
N MET A 50 -9.55 -2.39 3.28
CA MET A 50 -9.01 -1.42 2.33
C MET A 50 -10.06 -0.93 1.33
N LEU A 51 -10.83 -1.84 0.72
CA LEU A 51 -11.90 -1.49 -0.20
C LEU A 51 -13.03 -0.69 0.48
N ALA A 52 -13.34 -1.00 1.73
CA ALA A 52 -14.31 -0.26 2.51
C ALA A 52 -13.84 1.18 2.79
N ASN A 53 -12.59 1.36 3.19
CA ASN A 53 -11.98 2.66 3.41
C ASN A 53 -11.94 3.49 2.12
N LEU A 54 -11.49 2.90 1.01
CA LEU A 54 -11.51 3.55 -0.30
C LEU A 54 -12.92 4.00 -0.72
N SER A 55 -13.92 3.13 -0.50
CA SER A 55 -15.31 3.48 -0.81
C SER A 55 -15.82 4.64 0.03
N HIS A 56 -15.38 4.73 1.28
CA HIS A 56 -15.69 5.86 2.16
C HIS A 56 -15.03 7.14 1.66
N ASP A 57 -13.73 7.09 1.33
CA ASP A 57 -12.93 8.25 0.93
C ASP A 57 -13.32 8.79 -0.45
N LEU A 58 -13.81 7.93 -1.35
CA LEU A 58 -14.38 8.34 -2.64
C LEU A 58 -15.76 8.99 -2.48
N ARG A 59 -16.55 8.59 -1.48
CA ARG A 59 -17.91 9.10 -1.29
C ARG A 59 -17.96 10.58 -0.91
N ALA A 60 -17.04 11.03 -0.06
CA ALA A 60 -17.04 12.42 0.42
C ALA A 60 -16.84 13.44 -0.73
N PRO A 61 -15.79 13.36 -1.57
CA PRO A 61 -15.61 14.28 -2.70
C PRO A 61 -16.73 14.15 -3.73
N LEU A 62 -17.23 12.93 -4.01
CA LEU A 62 -18.33 12.71 -4.93
C LEU A 62 -19.63 13.39 -4.46
N THR A 63 -19.92 13.32 -3.16
CA THR A 63 -21.06 14.01 -2.56
C THR A 63 -20.93 15.51 -2.68
N ALA A 64 -19.74 16.06 -2.46
CA ALA A 64 -19.48 17.49 -2.60
C ALA A 64 -19.67 17.97 -4.05
N ILE A 65 -19.15 17.20 -5.04
CA ILE A 65 -19.36 17.48 -6.46
C ILE A 65 -20.86 17.47 -6.78
N ARG A 66 -21.56 16.42 -6.35
CA ARG A 66 -23.01 16.31 -6.58
C ARG A 66 -23.78 17.50 -6.01
N SER A 67 -23.47 17.91 -4.78
CA SER A 67 -24.10 19.07 -4.14
C SER A 67 -23.83 20.36 -4.91
N ALA A 68 -22.59 20.56 -5.40
CA ALA A 68 -22.26 21.74 -6.20
C ALA A 68 -23.00 21.74 -7.55
N VAL A 69 -23.14 20.61 -8.22
CA VAL A 69 -23.92 20.47 -9.45
C VAL A 69 -25.40 20.73 -9.18
N ASP A 70 -25.97 20.15 -8.12
CA ASP A 70 -27.38 20.38 -7.74
C ASP A 70 -27.64 21.86 -7.42
N TYR A 71 -26.67 22.55 -6.78
CA TYR A 71 -26.72 24.00 -6.55
C TYR A 71 -26.73 24.79 -7.86
N LEU A 72 -25.82 24.51 -8.79
CA LEU A 72 -25.75 25.16 -10.10
C LEU A 72 -27.01 24.95 -10.98
N THR A 73 -27.69 23.81 -10.80
CA THR A 73 -28.88 23.43 -11.57
C THR A 73 -30.20 23.72 -10.86
N SER A 74 -30.17 24.34 -9.67
CA SER A 74 -31.34 24.57 -8.82
C SER A 74 -32.39 25.55 -9.41
N GLY A 75 -32.08 26.23 -10.52
CA GLY A 75 -32.93 27.22 -11.13
C GLY A 75 -32.99 28.56 -10.40
N GLN A 76 -32.17 28.76 -9.37
CA GLN A 76 -32.03 30.03 -8.65
C GLN A 76 -31.17 31.01 -9.47
N SER A 77 -31.40 32.32 -9.25
CA SER A 77 -30.51 33.33 -9.82
C SER A 77 -29.18 33.32 -9.06
N LEU A 78 -28.17 32.72 -9.65
CA LEU A 78 -26.82 32.65 -9.08
C LEU A 78 -25.99 33.85 -9.55
N SER A 79 -25.18 34.41 -8.67
CA SER A 79 -24.17 35.39 -9.06
C SER A 79 -23.00 34.73 -9.80
N ALA A 80 -22.24 35.49 -10.60
CA ALA A 80 -21.03 34.98 -11.25
C ALA A 80 -20.03 34.41 -10.24
N GLN A 81 -19.96 35.00 -9.04
CA GLN A 81 -19.07 34.53 -7.97
C GLN A 81 -19.53 33.19 -7.38
N ASP A 82 -20.85 32.95 -7.25
CA ASP A 82 -21.41 31.69 -6.79
C ASP A 82 -21.11 30.57 -7.79
N ILE A 83 -21.24 30.85 -9.09
CA ILE A 83 -20.95 29.89 -10.17
C ILE A 83 -19.45 29.57 -10.16
N GLU A 84 -18.58 30.58 -10.10
CA GLU A 84 -17.12 30.38 -10.06
C GLU A 84 -16.70 29.56 -8.82
N GLY A 85 -17.26 29.87 -7.66
CA GLY A 85 -16.99 29.12 -6.43
C GLY A 85 -17.41 27.65 -6.53
N ALA A 86 -18.59 27.37 -7.11
CA ALA A 86 -19.06 26.01 -7.32
C ALA A 86 -18.21 25.25 -8.33
N LEU A 87 -17.77 25.87 -9.42
CA LEU A 87 -16.88 25.26 -10.41
C LEU A 87 -15.51 24.96 -9.81
N THR A 88 -14.94 25.89 -9.05
CA THR A 88 -13.66 25.71 -8.34
C THR A 88 -13.75 24.55 -7.34
N LEU A 89 -14.87 24.42 -6.62
CA LEU A 89 -15.10 23.28 -5.72
C LEU A 89 -15.14 21.95 -6.50
N ILE A 90 -15.84 21.90 -7.62
CA ILE A 90 -15.93 20.71 -8.47
C ILE A 90 -14.52 20.31 -8.95
N ASP A 91 -13.77 21.28 -9.48
CA ASP A 91 -12.41 21.05 -10.00
C ASP A 91 -11.49 20.47 -8.90
N HIS A 92 -11.45 21.14 -7.74
CA HIS A 92 -10.65 20.67 -6.59
C HIS A 92 -11.04 19.27 -6.11
N ARG A 93 -12.35 18.94 -6.06
CA ARG A 93 -12.83 17.62 -5.64
C ARG A 93 -12.56 16.54 -6.68
N THR A 94 -12.60 16.90 -7.96
CA THR A 94 -12.21 16.01 -9.05
C THR A 94 -10.73 15.66 -8.98
N GLY A 95 -9.85 16.64 -8.76
CA GLY A 95 -8.43 16.40 -8.50
C GLY A 95 -8.19 15.48 -7.31
N THR A 96 -8.93 15.66 -6.21
CA THR A 96 -8.87 14.75 -5.05
C THR A 96 -9.22 13.30 -5.44
N LEU A 97 -10.26 13.10 -6.26
CA LEU A 97 -10.66 11.77 -6.75
C LEU A 97 -9.58 11.14 -7.66
N GLU A 98 -8.97 11.93 -8.55
CA GLU A 98 -7.88 11.47 -9.40
C GLU A 98 -6.68 10.99 -8.58
N HIS A 99 -6.31 11.71 -7.52
CA HIS A 99 -5.26 11.29 -6.61
C HIS A 99 -5.59 9.98 -5.91
N LEU A 100 -6.80 9.84 -5.34
CA LEU A 100 -7.23 8.61 -4.68
C LEU A 100 -7.22 7.39 -5.63
N ILE A 101 -7.68 7.57 -6.87
CA ILE A 101 -7.67 6.51 -7.89
C ILE A 101 -6.23 6.13 -8.25
N ARG A 102 -5.33 7.10 -8.38
CA ARG A 102 -3.91 6.86 -8.67
C ARG A 102 -3.24 6.10 -7.54
N ASP A 103 -3.50 6.48 -6.29
CA ASP A 103 -2.97 5.80 -5.10
C ASP A 103 -3.45 4.36 -5.02
N MET A 104 -4.73 4.13 -5.28
CA MET A 104 -5.32 2.80 -5.35
C MET A 104 -4.64 1.93 -6.44
N TYR A 105 -4.50 2.47 -7.64
CA TYR A 105 -3.86 1.75 -8.74
C TYR A 105 -2.42 1.36 -8.41
N GLU A 106 -1.68 2.26 -7.77
CA GLU A 106 -0.31 1.99 -7.37
C GLU A 106 -0.24 0.91 -6.28
N LEU A 107 -1.13 0.95 -5.30
CA LEU A 107 -1.20 -0.05 -4.25
C LEU A 107 -1.42 -1.45 -4.85
N PHE A 108 -2.37 -1.60 -5.78
CA PHE A 108 -2.58 -2.86 -6.49
C PHE A 108 -1.37 -3.28 -7.34
N THR A 109 -0.68 -2.30 -7.93
CA THR A 109 0.53 -2.58 -8.72
C THR A 109 1.68 -3.07 -7.83
N LEU A 110 1.83 -2.52 -6.63
CA LEU A 110 2.85 -2.94 -5.66
C LEU A 110 2.55 -4.31 -5.04
N GLU A 111 1.27 -4.68 -4.93
CA GLU A 111 0.84 -6.01 -4.45
C GLU A 111 1.02 -7.11 -5.50
N ASP A 112 1.20 -6.75 -6.77
CA ASP A 112 1.43 -7.73 -7.84
C ASP A 112 2.85 -8.29 -7.76
N PRO A 113 3.03 -9.61 -7.47
CA PRO A 113 4.34 -10.23 -7.41
C PRO A 113 5.13 -10.18 -8.73
N SER A 114 4.45 -9.93 -9.84
CA SER A 114 5.07 -9.78 -11.16
C SER A 114 5.57 -8.36 -11.43
N HIS A 115 5.26 -7.40 -10.55
CA HIS A 115 5.71 -6.03 -10.69
C HIS A 115 7.23 -5.94 -10.51
N ALA A 116 7.92 -5.55 -11.57
CA ALA A 116 9.37 -5.35 -11.54
C ALA A 116 9.68 -3.88 -11.19
N PHE A 117 10.40 -3.70 -10.08
CA PHE A 117 10.99 -2.39 -9.76
C PHE A 117 12.18 -2.10 -10.67
N SER A 118 12.31 -0.86 -11.12
CA SER A 118 13.42 -0.40 -11.93
C SER A 118 14.54 0.17 -11.04
N PHE A 119 15.19 -0.70 -10.29
CA PHE A 119 16.29 -0.27 -9.41
C PHE A 119 17.50 0.17 -10.22
N GLN A 120 18.06 1.32 -9.88
CA GLN A 120 19.30 1.84 -10.44
C GLN A 120 20.12 2.60 -9.40
N GLU A 121 21.40 2.80 -9.69
CA GLU A 121 22.25 3.62 -8.87
C GLU A 121 21.95 5.10 -9.13
N LEU A 122 21.68 5.84 -8.06
CA LEU A 122 21.37 7.27 -8.07
C LEU A 122 22.39 8.00 -7.19
N ASP A 123 22.92 9.10 -7.69
CA ASP A 123 23.64 10.07 -6.84
C ASP A 123 22.58 10.80 -5.99
N ALA A 124 22.60 10.54 -4.67
CA ALA A 124 21.57 11.04 -3.78
C ALA A 124 21.50 12.57 -3.71
N PRO A 125 22.63 13.30 -3.57
CA PRO A 125 22.65 14.76 -3.68
C PRO A 125 22.01 15.27 -4.97
N ALA A 126 22.50 14.80 -6.12
CA ALA A 126 22.02 15.24 -7.43
C ALA A 126 20.53 14.95 -7.64
N PHE A 127 20.07 13.76 -7.24
CA PHE A 127 18.67 13.37 -7.30
C PHE A 127 17.78 14.28 -6.45
N LEU A 128 18.20 14.58 -5.21
CA LEU A 128 17.40 15.45 -4.32
C LEU A 128 17.38 16.89 -4.81
N GLU A 129 18.47 17.40 -5.39
CA GLU A 129 18.50 18.71 -6.01
C GLU A 129 17.55 18.80 -7.22
N GLU A 130 17.62 17.82 -8.13
CA GLU A 130 16.71 17.76 -9.28
C GLU A 130 15.24 17.68 -8.86
N TYR A 131 14.92 16.83 -7.89
CA TYR A 131 13.59 16.73 -7.31
C TYR A 131 13.13 18.06 -6.71
N PHE A 132 13.97 18.72 -5.91
CA PHE A 132 13.66 19.97 -5.26
C PHE A 132 13.34 21.08 -6.27
N TYR A 133 14.16 21.24 -7.31
CA TYR A 133 13.92 22.24 -8.36
C TYR A 133 12.69 21.92 -9.22
N THR A 134 12.31 20.66 -9.32
CA THR A 134 11.09 20.24 -10.03
C THR A 134 9.84 20.50 -9.17
N ALA A 135 9.92 20.29 -7.86
CA ALA A 135 8.82 20.51 -6.92
C ALA A 135 8.56 22.00 -6.62
N LEU A 136 9.58 22.85 -6.63
CA LEU A 136 9.47 24.29 -6.31
C LEU A 136 8.35 25.04 -7.06
N PRO A 137 8.15 24.86 -8.38
CA PRO A 137 7.11 25.56 -9.13
C PRO A 137 5.71 24.98 -8.92
N ASP A 138 5.55 23.88 -8.18
CA ASP A 138 4.25 23.25 -7.98
C ASP A 138 3.35 24.13 -7.11
N SER A 139 2.14 24.38 -7.60
CA SER A 139 1.13 25.18 -6.90
C SER A 139 0.68 24.56 -5.57
N HIS A 140 0.87 23.25 -5.38
CA HIS A 140 0.56 22.56 -4.13
C HIS A 140 1.40 23.09 -2.95
N TYR A 141 2.60 23.59 -3.23
CA TYR A 141 3.50 24.16 -2.22
C TYR A 141 3.45 25.69 -2.16
N ALA A 142 2.50 26.33 -2.88
CA ALA A 142 2.33 27.75 -2.87
C ALA A 142 2.03 28.28 -1.46
N GLY A 143 2.91 29.15 -0.96
CA GLY A 143 2.83 29.68 0.41
C GLY A 143 3.66 28.94 1.44
N HIS A 144 4.34 27.88 1.08
CA HIS A 144 5.31 27.16 1.92
C HIS A 144 6.74 27.54 1.54
N LEU A 145 7.62 27.60 2.54
CA LEU A 145 9.04 27.79 2.32
C LEU A 145 9.72 26.42 2.25
N LEU A 146 10.04 25.98 1.02
CA LEU A 146 10.81 24.77 0.82
C LEU A 146 12.30 25.11 0.88
N CYS A 147 13.05 24.41 1.72
CA CYS A 147 14.49 24.54 1.85
C CYS A 147 15.17 23.20 1.65
N LEU A 148 16.12 23.11 0.75
CA LEU A 148 17.01 21.97 0.60
C LEU A 148 18.38 22.32 1.23
N SER A 149 18.87 21.46 2.12
CA SER A 149 20.20 21.58 2.69
C SER A 149 20.96 20.28 2.45
N VAL A 150 21.93 20.33 1.56
CA VAL A 150 22.82 19.21 1.23
C VAL A 150 24.26 19.64 1.55
N SER A 151 25.00 18.78 2.26
CA SER A 151 26.42 19.05 2.53
C SER A 151 27.21 18.95 1.23
N GLN A 152 28.11 19.90 0.98
CA GLN A 152 28.98 19.93 -0.22
C GLN A 152 29.91 18.71 -0.34
N ASP A 153 30.24 18.09 0.80
CA ASP A 153 31.11 16.92 0.86
C ASP A 153 30.34 15.59 0.90
N LEU A 154 29.02 15.64 0.72
CA LEU A 154 28.19 14.43 0.74
C LEU A 154 28.30 13.69 -0.59
N HIS A 155 28.94 12.54 -0.56
CA HIS A 155 28.96 11.57 -1.67
C HIS A 155 28.18 10.35 -1.22
N ALA A 156 26.94 10.21 -1.65
CA ALA A 156 26.07 9.10 -1.28
C ALA A 156 25.37 8.54 -2.53
N THR A 157 25.53 7.25 -2.75
CA THR A 157 24.83 6.52 -3.80
C THR A 157 23.67 5.74 -3.20
N LEU A 158 22.50 5.85 -3.82
CA LEU A 158 21.31 5.07 -3.49
C LEU A 158 21.05 4.06 -4.59
N PHE A 159 20.65 2.85 -4.23
CA PHE A 159 20.14 1.86 -5.17
C PHE A 159 18.63 1.81 -5.02
N ALA A 160 17.91 2.52 -5.87
CA ALA A 160 16.47 2.71 -5.75
C ALA A 160 15.79 2.82 -7.13
N ASP A 161 14.47 2.67 -7.13
CA ASP A 161 13.62 3.05 -8.26
C ASP A 161 13.30 4.55 -8.16
N PRO A 162 13.79 5.40 -9.08
CA PRO A 162 13.62 6.84 -8.98
C PRO A 162 12.16 7.28 -9.01
N GLY A 163 11.32 6.62 -9.79
CA GLY A 163 9.88 6.94 -9.84
C GLY A 163 9.19 6.68 -8.51
N LYS A 164 9.55 5.58 -7.82
CA LYS A 164 9.02 5.27 -6.50
C LYS A 164 9.58 6.20 -5.41
N LEU A 165 10.83 6.58 -5.54
CA LEU A 165 11.46 7.52 -4.61
C LEU A 165 10.84 8.92 -4.70
N ILE A 166 10.61 9.44 -5.93
CA ILE A 166 9.88 10.69 -6.16
C ILE A 166 8.54 10.66 -5.45
N ARG A 167 7.78 9.57 -5.62
CA ARG A 167 6.46 9.44 -5.02
C ARG A 167 6.49 9.41 -3.49
N ILE A 168 7.50 8.79 -2.90
CA ILE A 168 7.69 8.84 -1.45
C ILE A 168 7.90 10.28 -1.00
N LEU A 169 8.73 11.03 -1.71
CA LEU A 169 9.02 12.42 -1.41
C LEU A 169 7.77 13.31 -1.60
N ASP A 170 7.01 13.12 -2.69
CA ASP A 170 5.74 13.83 -2.92
C ASP A 170 4.75 13.60 -1.78
N ASN A 171 4.58 12.34 -1.36
CA ASN A 171 3.70 12.01 -0.24
C ASN A 171 4.17 12.64 1.10
N LEU A 172 5.48 12.67 1.34
CA LEU A 172 6.02 13.29 2.56
C LEU A 172 5.83 14.80 2.55
N LEU A 173 6.12 15.45 1.42
CA LEU A 173 5.97 16.90 1.28
C LEU A 173 4.50 17.35 1.30
N SER A 174 3.59 16.58 0.71
CA SER A 174 2.15 16.90 0.73
C SER A 174 1.51 16.72 2.10
N ASN A 175 2.14 15.96 2.99
CA ASN A 175 1.68 15.73 4.36
C ASN A 175 2.33 16.67 5.40
N ALA A 176 3.29 17.47 5.01
CA ALA A 176 4.02 18.41 5.88
C ALA A 176 3.33 19.76 5.98
#